data_e533b706bf751254533394cb54aaff35
#
_entry.id   e533b706bf751254533394cb54aaff35
#
_cell.length_a   1.000
_cell.length_b   1.000
_cell.length_c   1.000
_cell.angle_alpha   90.00
_cell.angle_beta   90.00
_cell.angle_gamma   90.00
#
_symmetry.space_group_name_H-M   'P 1'
#
loop_
_entity.id
_entity.type
_entity.pdbx_description
1 polymer ?
#
loop_
_entity_poly.entity_id
_entity_poly.type
_entity_poly.pdbx_seq_one_letter_code
_entity_poly.pdbx_strand_id
1 'polypeptide(L)'
;MFSKFAAAALLLAASAAAQAGLPTFCQQSIDISAAEQDRVLRFAGAVKNELERSGARVALIARAGLDLSRFGQLYSHAGIALRDRPGGSWAVRQLYYACDESRPRLFDQGIAGFALGADAPTRGHISLLFLPEQSAALLARAALDKRLALALLAGQYSANAHAWSTRYQNCNQWVAELLASAWGRLDAGDGVRAAAQEWLRAQGYTAGPVRIPSHWMMFAGQFVPLVHLNDHPVEDTHALALQVSVPASIEAFVRRQAPAARRVELCHTSERIVVRHGWEALGAACEPGPGDEVITLD
;
A
#
# COMPACT_ATOMS: atom_id res chain seq x y z
N MET A 1 45.63 -11.81 32.41
CA MET A 1 45.00 -12.74 31.48
C MET A 1 43.46 -12.61 31.41
N PHE A 2 42.83 -11.98 32.39
CA PHE A 2 41.37 -11.84 32.50
C PHE A 2 40.74 -10.74 31.63
N SER A 3 41.49 -9.78 31.13
CA SER A 3 40.96 -8.62 30.35
C SER A 3 40.60 -8.95 28.89
N LYS A 4 41.21 -9.95 28.28
CA LYS A 4 40.94 -10.30 26.87
C LYS A 4 39.66 -11.14 26.67
N PHE A 5 39.23 -11.87 27.72
CA PHE A 5 37.99 -12.66 27.65
C PHE A 5 36.71 -11.81 27.84
N ALA A 6 36.80 -10.71 28.61
CA ALA A 6 35.67 -9.82 28.80
C ALA A 6 35.31 -9.03 27.54
N ALA A 7 36.31 -8.63 26.72
CA ALA A 7 36.08 -7.92 25.47
C ALA A 7 35.45 -8.82 24.38
N ALA A 8 35.85 -10.11 24.35
CA ALA A 8 35.29 -11.08 23.40
C ALA A 8 33.82 -11.44 23.73
N ALA A 9 33.49 -11.53 25.02
CA ALA A 9 32.11 -11.78 25.48
C ALA A 9 31.16 -10.59 25.17
N LEU A 10 31.65 -9.35 25.27
CA LEU A 10 30.89 -8.15 24.92
C LEU A 10 30.63 -8.04 23.38
N LEU A 11 31.58 -8.45 22.57
CA LEU A 11 31.42 -8.46 21.10
C LEU A 11 30.44 -9.55 20.62
N LEU A 12 30.42 -10.71 21.32
CA LEU A 12 29.46 -11.79 21.02
C LEU A 12 28.04 -11.44 21.50
N ALA A 13 27.88 -10.71 22.59
CA ALA A 13 26.58 -10.23 23.06
C ALA A 13 26.00 -9.11 22.16
N ALA A 14 26.85 -8.26 21.58
CA ALA A 14 26.45 -7.23 20.64
C ALA A 14 25.96 -7.81 19.31
N SER A 15 26.53 -8.93 18.85
CA SER A 15 26.09 -9.60 17.62
C SER A 15 24.75 -10.33 17.77
N ALA A 16 24.37 -10.77 18.95
CA ALA A 16 23.05 -11.38 19.21
C ALA A 16 21.91 -10.34 19.32
N ALA A 17 22.22 -9.11 19.73
CA ALA A 17 21.23 -8.04 19.82
C ALA A 17 20.92 -7.39 18.46
N ALA A 18 21.77 -7.57 17.45
CA ALA A 18 21.59 -6.99 16.12
C ALA A 18 20.59 -7.76 15.23
N GLN A 19 20.12 -8.93 15.63
CA GLN A 19 19.12 -9.71 14.89
C GLN A 19 17.66 -9.42 15.30
N ALA A 20 17.45 -8.65 16.34
CA ALA A 20 16.11 -8.28 16.79
C ALA A 20 15.67 -6.97 16.12
N GLY A 21 15.02 -7.05 14.97
CA GLY A 21 14.21 -5.94 14.50
C GLY A 21 14.45 -5.36 13.11
N LEU A 22 15.04 -6.09 12.16
CA LEU A 22 14.96 -5.69 10.76
C LEU A 22 13.60 -6.15 10.22
N PRO A 23 12.74 -5.24 9.73
CA PRO A 23 11.54 -5.66 9.04
C PRO A 23 11.96 -6.46 7.82
N THR A 24 11.63 -7.74 7.80
CA THR A 24 11.93 -8.64 6.70
C THR A 24 10.90 -8.39 5.61
N PHE A 25 11.16 -7.44 4.72
CA PHE A 25 10.32 -7.15 3.55
C PHE A 25 10.14 -8.37 2.64
N CYS A 26 11.05 -9.33 2.74
CA CYS A 26 11.07 -10.56 1.98
C CYS A 26 10.71 -11.71 2.88
N GLN A 27 9.44 -11.78 3.33
CA GLN A 27 9.16 -12.77 4.29
C GLN A 27 8.07 -13.72 3.93
N GLN A 28 8.43 -14.94 4.11
CA GLN A 28 7.92 -15.96 5.02
C GLN A 28 6.40 -16.09 5.01
N SER A 29 5.96 -17.28 4.67
CA SER A 29 4.61 -17.73 5.01
C SER A 29 4.32 -17.35 6.48
N ILE A 30 3.40 -16.42 6.69
CA ILE A 30 2.86 -16.18 8.02
C ILE A 30 2.19 -17.49 8.42
N ASP A 31 2.71 -18.12 9.45
CA ASP A 31 2.10 -19.34 10.01
C ASP A 31 0.86 -18.91 10.79
N ILE A 32 -0.30 -18.95 10.12
CA ILE A 32 -1.60 -18.60 10.67
C ILE A 32 -2.40 -19.88 10.97
N SER A 33 -3.08 -19.89 12.10
CA SER A 33 -3.99 -20.98 12.45
C SER A 33 -5.16 -21.09 11.46
N ALA A 34 -5.76 -22.26 11.36
CA ALA A 34 -6.95 -22.46 10.52
C ALA A 34 -8.09 -21.50 10.86
N ALA A 35 -8.27 -21.18 12.15
CA ALA A 35 -9.28 -20.23 12.59
C ALA A 35 -8.98 -18.79 12.16
N GLU A 36 -7.71 -18.37 12.17
CA GLU A 36 -7.30 -17.06 11.65
C GLU A 36 -7.47 -17.00 10.14
N GLN A 37 -7.11 -18.07 9.44
CA GLN A 37 -7.31 -18.17 8.00
C GLN A 37 -8.79 -18.06 7.63
N ASP A 38 -9.68 -18.76 8.35
CA ASP A 38 -11.14 -18.69 8.13
C ASP A 38 -11.64 -17.24 8.31
N ARG A 39 -11.21 -16.55 9.39
CA ARG A 39 -11.60 -15.15 9.62
C ARG A 39 -11.16 -14.23 8.47
N VAL A 40 -9.92 -14.36 8.02
CA VAL A 40 -9.42 -13.56 6.89
C VAL A 40 -10.16 -13.89 5.59
N LEU A 41 -10.53 -15.14 5.36
CA LEU A 41 -11.34 -15.54 4.20
C LEU A 41 -12.77 -14.97 4.27
N ARG A 42 -13.41 -14.97 5.45
CA ARG A 42 -14.70 -14.30 5.66
C ARG A 42 -14.61 -12.79 5.45
N PHE A 43 -13.54 -12.17 5.95
CA PHE A 43 -13.25 -10.75 5.69
C PHE A 43 -13.08 -10.47 4.20
N ALA A 44 -12.29 -11.28 3.50
CA ALA A 44 -12.14 -11.17 2.05
C ALA A 44 -13.47 -11.38 1.30
N GLY A 45 -14.34 -12.23 1.82
CA GLY A 45 -15.72 -12.41 1.36
C GLY A 45 -16.55 -11.13 1.48
N ALA A 46 -16.48 -10.45 2.63
CA ALA A 46 -17.14 -9.16 2.83
C ALA A 46 -16.63 -8.09 1.86
N VAL A 47 -15.29 -7.99 1.67
CA VAL A 47 -14.69 -7.09 0.69
C VAL A 47 -15.18 -7.39 -0.73
N LYS A 48 -15.24 -8.67 -1.12
CA LYS A 48 -15.76 -9.09 -2.42
C LYS A 48 -17.23 -8.71 -2.57
N ASN A 49 -18.05 -8.89 -1.55
CA ASN A 49 -19.46 -8.52 -1.57
C ASN A 49 -19.64 -6.99 -1.82
N GLU A 50 -18.82 -6.14 -1.19
CA GLU A 50 -18.86 -4.70 -1.45
C GLU A 50 -18.46 -4.35 -2.89
N LEU A 51 -17.43 -5.01 -3.43
CA LEU A 51 -17.04 -4.88 -4.83
C LEU A 51 -18.20 -5.29 -5.78
N GLU A 52 -18.90 -6.39 -5.50
CA GLU A 52 -20.05 -6.84 -6.30
C GLU A 52 -21.25 -5.88 -6.20
N ARG A 53 -21.61 -5.48 -4.97
CA ARG A 53 -22.72 -4.53 -4.71
C ARG A 53 -22.51 -3.19 -5.39
N SER A 54 -21.25 -2.77 -5.56
CA SER A 54 -20.91 -1.49 -6.19
C SER A 54 -21.35 -1.37 -7.65
N GLY A 55 -21.50 -2.48 -8.35
CA GLY A 55 -21.71 -2.55 -9.81
C GLY A 55 -20.48 -2.12 -10.63
N ALA A 56 -19.39 -1.73 -9.99
CA ALA A 56 -18.17 -1.27 -10.66
C ALA A 56 -17.40 -2.44 -11.30
N ARG A 57 -16.52 -2.10 -12.23
CA ARG A 57 -15.55 -3.04 -12.84
C ARG A 57 -14.12 -2.78 -12.37
N VAL A 58 -13.91 -1.66 -11.72
CA VAL A 58 -12.61 -1.25 -11.17
C VAL A 58 -12.83 -0.45 -9.89
N ALA A 59 -11.95 -0.65 -8.91
CA ALA A 59 -11.85 0.17 -7.71
C ALA A 59 -10.37 0.34 -7.33
N LEU A 60 -10.02 1.47 -6.73
CA LEU A 60 -8.79 1.56 -5.98
C LEU A 60 -8.99 0.78 -4.68
N ILE A 61 -8.01 -0.01 -4.29
CA ILE A 61 -8.03 -0.79 -3.06
C ILE A 61 -6.76 -0.52 -2.27
N ALA A 62 -6.91 -0.32 -0.97
CA ALA A 62 -5.77 -0.21 -0.07
C ALA A 62 -5.95 -1.14 1.13
N ARG A 63 -4.85 -1.62 1.70
CA ARG A 63 -4.86 -2.45 2.90
C ARG A 63 -3.85 -1.97 3.93
N ALA A 64 -4.15 -2.19 5.20
CA ALA A 64 -3.15 -2.24 6.24
C ALA A 64 -2.26 -3.48 5.98
N GLY A 65 -0.97 -3.28 5.99
CA GLY A 65 0.04 -4.31 5.84
C GLY A 65 1.08 -4.06 6.91
N LEU A 66 2.22 -3.47 6.55
CA LEU A 66 3.23 -3.04 7.53
C LEU A 66 2.63 -2.08 8.56
N ASP A 67 2.98 -2.27 9.83
CA ASP A 67 2.63 -1.31 10.88
C ASP A 67 3.38 0.02 10.68
N LEU A 68 2.68 0.98 10.14
CA LEU A 68 3.15 2.35 9.93
C LEU A 68 2.49 3.35 10.89
N SER A 69 1.92 2.89 11.99
CA SER A 69 1.20 3.73 12.98
C SER A 69 2.08 4.83 13.55
N ARG A 70 3.37 4.55 13.78
CA ARG A 70 4.37 5.55 14.21
C ARG A 70 4.57 6.69 13.22
N PHE A 71 4.20 6.49 11.97
CA PHE A 71 4.23 7.50 10.89
C PHE A 71 2.85 8.07 10.59
N GLY A 72 1.85 7.75 11.41
CA GLY A 72 0.48 8.22 11.24
C GLY A 72 -0.25 7.59 10.04
N GLN A 73 0.20 6.44 9.55
CA GLN A 73 -0.39 5.76 8.41
C GLN A 73 -1.05 4.44 8.86
N LEU A 74 -2.34 4.29 8.54
CA LEU A 74 -3.06 3.02 8.75
C LEU A 74 -2.86 2.08 7.56
N TYR A 75 -2.92 2.62 6.35
CA TYR A 75 -2.75 1.87 5.11
C TYR A 75 -1.32 1.99 4.59
N SER A 76 -0.71 0.87 4.26
CA SER A 76 0.66 0.82 3.75
C SER A 76 0.75 0.40 2.28
N HIS A 77 -0.29 -0.25 1.74
CA HIS A 77 -0.24 -0.86 0.42
C HIS A 77 -1.52 -0.59 -0.38
N ALA A 78 -1.36 -0.21 -1.64
CA ALA A 78 -2.46 0.00 -2.57
C ALA A 78 -2.31 -0.85 -3.83
N GLY A 79 -3.45 -1.09 -4.48
CA GLY A 79 -3.57 -1.77 -5.76
C GLY A 79 -4.83 -1.34 -6.50
N ILE A 80 -5.06 -1.96 -7.65
CA ILE A 80 -6.25 -1.77 -8.47
C ILE A 80 -7.05 -3.07 -8.46
N ALA A 81 -8.21 -3.06 -7.82
CA ALA A 81 -9.17 -4.15 -7.94
C ALA A 81 -9.84 -4.09 -9.31
N LEU A 82 -9.75 -5.17 -10.07
CA LEU A 82 -10.21 -5.26 -11.46
C LEU A 82 -11.09 -6.49 -11.65
N ARG A 83 -12.09 -6.32 -12.50
CA ARG A 83 -12.90 -7.39 -13.08
C ARG A 83 -12.90 -7.24 -14.59
N ASP A 84 -12.34 -8.20 -15.31
CA ASP A 84 -12.14 -8.15 -16.76
C ASP A 84 -13.46 -8.12 -17.56
N ARG A 85 -14.49 -8.79 -17.02
CA ARG A 85 -15.83 -8.90 -17.64
C ARG A 85 -16.93 -8.94 -16.57
N PRO A 86 -18.18 -8.59 -16.91
CA PRO A 86 -19.31 -8.78 -16.02
C PRO A 86 -19.40 -10.25 -15.54
N GLY A 87 -19.54 -10.46 -14.22
CA GLY A 87 -19.56 -11.79 -13.62
C GLY A 87 -18.21 -12.49 -13.53
N GLY A 88 -17.12 -11.89 -14.03
CA GLY A 88 -15.77 -12.38 -13.85
C GLY A 88 -15.27 -12.23 -12.41
N SER A 89 -14.21 -12.96 -12.08
CA SER A 89 -13.58 -12.88 -10.76
C SER A 89 -12.87 -11.55 -10.57
N TRP A 90 -12.89 -11.03 -9.34
CA TRP A 90 -12.08 -9.89 -8.94
C TRP A 90 -10.64 -10.29 -8.70
N ALA A 91 -9.71 -9.53 -9.26
CA ALA A 91 -8.28 -9.60 -8.97
C ALA A 91 -7.74 -8.23 -8.61
N VAL A 92 -6.74 -8.18 -7.75
CA VAL A 92 -6.01 -6.94 -7.43
C VAL A 92 -4.70 -6.94 -8.19
N ARG A 93 -4.54 -5.99 -9.09
CA ARG A 93 -3.25 -5.69 -9.74
C ARG A 93 -2.45 -4.76 -8.87
N GLN A 94 -1.24 -5.15 -8.55
CA GLN A 94 -0.40 -4.45 -7.60
C GLN A 94 1.08 -4.60 -7.92
N LEU A 95 1.89 -3.64 -7.49
CA LEU A 95 3.33 -3.74 -7.51
C LEU A 95 3.82 -4.42 -6.24
N TYR A 96 4.66 -5.42 -6.39
CA TYR A 96 5.35 -6.11 -5.29
C TYR A 96 6.85 -6.20 -5.57
N TYR A 97 7.64 -6.27 -4.50
CA TYR A 97 9.05 -6.63 -4.61
C TYR A 97 9.17 -8.16 -4.61
N ALA A 98 9.58 -8.73 -5.75
CA ALA A 98 9.84 -10.15 -5.87
C ALA A 98 11.23 -10.45 -5.29
N CYS A 99 11.26 -11.06 -4.11
CA CYS A 99 12.49 -11.25 -3.35
C CYS A 99 13.45 -12.24 -3.98
N ASP A 100 12.92 -13.28 -4.60
CA ASP A 100 13.66 -14.27 -5.36
C ASP A 100 14.32 -13.70 -6.63
N GLU A 101 13.71 -12.66 -7.20
CA GLU A 101 14.23 -11.96 -8.38
C GLU A 101 14.97 -10.65 -8.06
N SER A 102 14.94 -10.21 -6.80
CA SER A 102 15.50 -8.94 -6.32
C SER A 102 15.07 -7.70 -7.11
N ARG A 103 13.79 -7.65 -7.54
CA ARG A 103 13.23 -6.55 -8.33
C ARG A 103 11.72 -6.36 -8.14
N PRO A 104 11.18 -5.18 -8.48
CA PRO A 104 9.75 -4.95 -8.49
C PRO A 104 9.07 -5.73 -9.62
N ARG A 105 7.86 -6.23 -9.34
CA ARG A 105 7.01 -6.94 -10.29
C ARG A 105 5.55 -6.53 -10.12
N LEU A 106 4.77 -6.67 -11.18
CA LEU A 106 3.32 -6.59 -11.13
C LEU A 106 2.73 -7.98 -10.96
N PHE A 107 1.80 -8.08 -10.03
CA PHE A 107 1.06 -9.31 -9.75
C PHE A 107 -0.44 -9.05 -9.81
N ASP A 108 -1.17 -10.04 -10.31
CA ASP A 108 -2.61 -10.12 -10.19
C ASP A 108 -2.94 -11.17 -9.14
N GLN A 109 -3.58 -10.76 -8.06
CA GLN A 109 -3.89 -11.62 -6.91
C GLN A 109 -5.38 -11.55 -6.59
N GLY A 110 -6.00 -12.67 -6.25
CA GLY A 110 -7.40 -12.68 -5.79
C GLY A 110 -7.58 -11.89 -4.49
N ILE A 111 -8.80 -11.44 -4.21
CA ILE A 111 -9.13 -10.63 -3.02
C ILE A 111 -8.68 -11.31 -1.73
N ALA A 112 -8.85 -12.63 -1.61
CA ALA A 112 -8.40 -13.37 -0.43
C ALA A 112 -6.87 -13.31 -0.25
N GLY A 113 -6.10 -13.49 -1.31
CA GLY A 113 -4.66 -13.38 -1.26
C GLY A 113 -4.20 -11.95 -0.94
N PHE A 114 -4.89 -10.95 -1.48
CA PHE A 114 -4.61 -9.55 -1.13
C PHE A 114 -4.88 -9.28 0.36
N ALA A 115 -5.98 -9.79 0.92
CA ALA A 115 -6.31 -9.63 2.34
C ALA A 115 -5.32 -10.38 3.26
N LEU A 116 -4.87 -11.57 2.86
CA LEU A 116 -3.88 -12.38 3.60
C LEU A 116 -2.48 -11.73 3.66
N GLY A 117 -2.16 -10.81 2.77
CA GLY A 117 -0.87 -10.12 2.77
C GLY A 117 -0.73 -9.05 3.87
N ALA A 118 -1.59 -9.02 4.89
CA ALA A 118 -1.44 -8.14 6.05
C ALA A 118 -0.52 -8.78 7.11
N ASP A 119 0.26 -7.97 7.83
CA ASP A 119 1.19 -8.45 8.85
C ASP A 119 0.50 -8.99 10.11
N ALA A 120 -0.79 -8.63 10.32
CA ALA A 120 -1.55 -9.05 11.49
C ALA A 120 -2.79 -9.84 11.08
N PRO A 121 -2.81 -11.18 11.25
CA PRO A 121 -3.95 -12.02 10.88
C PRO A 121 -5.19 -11.81 11.76
N THR A 122 -5.00 -11.24 12.95
CA THR A 122 -6.08 -10.99 13.93
C THR A 122 -6.83 -9.70 13.70
N ARG A 123 -6.28 -8.77 12.92
CA ARG A 123 -6.89 -7.48 12.59
C ARG A 123 -6.44 -7.00 11.22
N GLY A 124 -7.37 -6.64 10.39
CA GLY A 124 -7.08 -6.10 9.06
C GLY A 124 -7.98 -4.91 8.73
N HIS A 125 -7.50 -4.03 7.86
CA HIS A 125 -8.27 -2.92 7.31
C HIS A 125 -8.12 -2.90 5.80
N ILE A 126 -9.22 -2.71 5.09
CA ILE A 126 -9.25 -2.50 3.65
C ILE A 126 -10.11 -1.27 3.36
N SER A 127 -9.61 -0.40 2.49
CA SER A 127 -10.35 0.71 1.90
C SER A 127 -10.60 0.43 0.44
N LEU A 128 -11.85 0.63 0.00
CA LEU A 128 -12.29 0.57 -1.40
C LEU A 128 -12.72 1.96 -1.84
N LEU A 129 -12.24 2.39 -2.99
CA LEU A 129 -12.58 3.69 -3.55
C LEU A 129 -13.15 3.50 -4.95
N PHE A 130 -14.45 3.76 -5.09
CA PHE A 130 -15.21 3.64 -6.32
C PHE A 130 -15.26 4.98 -7.03
N LEU A 131 -14.76 5.02 -8.25
CA LEU A 131 -14.69 6.21 -9.08
C LEU A 131 -16.01 6.42 -9.83
N PRO A 132 -16.35 7.65 -10.24
CA PRO A 132 -17.38 7.92 -11.21
C PRO A 132 -17.13 7.15 -12.52
N GLU A 133 -18.19 6.76 -13.23
CA GLU A 133 -18.15 5.85 -14.37
C GLU A 133 -17.09 6.21 -15.41
N GLN A 134 -17.02 7.46 -15.85
CA GLN A 134 -16.05 7.91 -16.84
C GLN A 134 -14.61 7.74 -16.35
N SER A 135 -14.32 8.17 -15.13
CA SER A 135 -12.99 8.06 -14.49
C SER A 135 -12.61 6.60 -14.26
N ALA A 136 -13.59 5.77 -13.85
CA ALA A 136 -13.45 4.33 -13.69
C ALA A 136 -13.12 3.64 -15.02
N ALA A 137 -13.81 3.98 -16.11
CA ALA A 137 -13.55 3.40 -17.42
C ALA A 137 -12.13 3.73 -17.93
N LEU A 138 -11.65 4.95 -17.70
CA LEU A 138 -10.27 5.33 -18.03
C LEU A 138 -9.25 4.52 -17.22
N LEU A 139 -9.46 4.40 -15.91
CA LEU A 139 -8.57 3.62 -15.04
C LEU A 139 -8.58 2.13 -15.41
N ALA A 140 -9.75 1.54 -15.67
CA ALA A 140 -9.86 0.14 -16.07
C ALA A 140 -9.10 -0.14 -17.37
N ARG A 141 -9.23 0.74 -18.37
CA ARG A 141 -8.49 0.64 -19.62
C ARG A 141 -6.98 0.70 -19.41
N ALA A 142 -6.50 1.69 -18.68
CA ALA A 142 -5.09 1.87 -18.39
C ALA A 142 -4.52 0.67 -17.60
N ALA A 143 -5.26 0.20 -16.59
CA ALA A 143 -4.83 -0.93 -15.77
C ALA A 143 -4.79 -2.26 -16.53
N LEU A 144 -5.64 -2.45 -17.55
CA LEU A 144 -5.68 -3.64 -18.42
C LEU A 144 -4.68 -3.54 -19.59
N ASP A 145 -4.18 -2.35 -19.90
CA ASP A 145 -3.13 -2.17 -20.91
C ASP A 145 -1.79 -2.63 -20.33
N LYS A 146 -1.34 -3.82 -20.73
CA LYS A 146 -0.07 -4.40 -20.27
C LYS A 146 1.14 -3.55 -20.64
N ARG A 147 1.10 -2.87 -21.80
CA ARG A 147 2.23 -2.03 -22.23
C ARG A 147 2.37 -0.83 -21.29
N LEU A 148 1.27 -0.14 -21.01
CA LEU A 148 1.27 1.00 -20.11
C LEU A 148 1.63 0.58 -18.68
N ALA A 149 0.98 -0.47 -18.16
CA ALA A 149 1.23 -0.97 -16.80
C ALA A 149 2.72 -1.33 -16.57
N LEU A 150 3.36 -1.95 -17.58
CA LEU A 150 4.78 -2.32 -17.52
C LEU A 150 5.71 -1.13 -17.81
N ALA A 151 5.34 -0.19 -18.69
CA ALA A 151 6.12 1.02 -18.93
C ALA A 151 6.19 1.93 -17.69
N LEU A 152 5.19 1.85 -16.81
CA LEU A 152 5.17 2.54 -15.52
C LEU A 152 5.97 1.82 -14.42
N LEU A 153 6.45 0.60 -14.66
CA LEU A 153 7.19 -0.16 -13.65
C LEU A 153 8.65 0.31 -13.61
N ALA A 154 9.12 0.71 -12.42
CA ALA A 154 10.54 1.03 -12.22
C ALA A 154 11.41 -0.23 -12.19
N GLY A 155 12.68 -0.08 -12.54
CA GLY A 155 13.67 -1.15 -12.41
C GLY A 155 14.10 -1.43 -10.96
N GLN A 156 13.90 -0.47 -10.05
CA GLN A 156 14.32 -0.55 -8.65
C GLN A 156 13.18 -0.20 -7.70
N TYR A 157 13.12 -0.93 -6.60
CA TYR A 157 12.13 -0.71 -5.55
C TYR A 157 12.73 0.07 -4.36
N SER A 158 11.93 0.95 -3.78
CA SER A 158 12.18 1.50 -2.45
C SER A 158 10.85 1.69 -1.72
N ALA A 159 10.73 1.15 -0.52
CA ALA A 159 9.51 1.28 0.28
C ALA A 159 9.14 2.75 0.57
N ASN A 160 10.17 3.60 0.71
CA ASN A 160 10.06 5.04 0.90
C ASN A 160 10.38 5.85 -0.37
N ALA A 161 10.20 5.31 -1.57
CA ALA A 161 10.55 6.00 -2.82
C ALA A 161 10.02 7.45 -2.83
N HIS A 162 10.89 8.38 -3.20
CA HIS A 162 10.52 9.78 -3.35
C HIS A 162 9.48 9.93 -4.45
N ALA A 163 8.34 10.52 -4.13
CA ALA A 163 7.19 10.56 -5.03
C ALA A 163 7.45 11.28 -6.38
N TRP A 164 8.49 12.09 -6.42
CA TRP A 164 8.85 12.92 -7.56
C TRP A 164 10.16 12.49 -8.24
N SER A 165 10.55 11.23 -8.02
CA SER A 165 11.70 10.63 -8.67
C SER A 165 11.30 9.40 -9.47
N THR A 166 11.96 9.18 -10.60
CA THR A 166 11.78 7.98 -11.41
C THR A 166 12.80 6.89 -11.10
N ARG A 167 13.74 7.14 -10.18
CA ARG A 167 14.82 6.21 -9.84
C ARG A 167 14.31 4.96 -9.14
N TYR A 168 13.52 5.13 -8.10
CA TYR A 168 12.86 4.05 -7.38
C TYR A 168 11.33 4.14 -7.52
N GLN A 169 10.65 3.13 -7.02
CA GLN A 169 9.18 3.11 -6.95
C GLN A 169 8.72 2.24 -5.79
N ASN A 170 7.67 2.65 -5.10
CA ASN A 170 6.89 1.79 -4.22
C ASN A 170 5.54 1.41 -4.86
N CYS A 171 4.80 0.53 -4.20
CA CYS A 171 3.50 0.07 -4.68
C CYS A 171 2.49 1.21 -4.86
N ASN A 172 2.44 2.16 -3.94
CA ASN A 172 1.49 3.27 -3.97
C ASN A 172 1.82 4.27 -5.07
N GLN A 173 3.11 4.52 -5.31
CA GLN A 173 3.56 5.40 -6.39
C GLN A 173 3.18 4.83 -7.77
N TRP A 174 3.30 3.51 -7.97
CA TRP A 174 2.84 2.87 -9.20
C TRP A 174 1.34 3.08 -9.42
N VAL A 175 0.50 2.95 -8.37
CA VAL A 175 -0.94 3.20 -8.45
C VAL A 175 -1.23 4.67 -8.78
N ALA A 176 -0.52 5.62 -8.15
CA ALA A 176 -0.68 7.05 -8.44
C ALA A 176 -0.27 7.39 -9.88
N GLU A 177 0.86 6.86 -10.37
CA GLU A 177 1.33 7.06 -11.74
C GLU A 177 0.40 6.41 -12.78
N LEU A 178 -0.18 5.24 -12.47
CA LEU A 178 -1.19 4.61 -13.33
C LEU A 178 -2.48 5.44 -13.39
N LEU A 179 -2.96 5.95 -12.25
CA LEU A 179 -4.12 6.84 -12.18
C LEU A 179 -3.89 8.12 -12.99
N ALA A 180 -2.70 8.72 -12.85
CA ALA A 180 -2.29 9.88 -13.62
C ALA A 180 -2.30 9.61 -15.13
N SER A 181 -1.73 8.47 -15.54
CA SER A 181 -1.69 8.07 -16.94
C SER A 181 -3.07 7.84 -17.50
N ALA A 182 -3.98 7.23 -16.71
CA ALA A 182 -5.37 7.02 -17.10
C ALA A 182 -6.13 8.34 -17.31
N TRP A 183 -6.07 9.24 -16.35
CA TRP A 183 -6.82 10.50 -16.37
C TRP A 183 -6.17 11.56 -17.27
N GLY A 184 -4.84 11.57 -17.33
CA GLY A 184 -4.06 12.41 -18.24
C GLY A 184 -3.99 11.88 -19.67
N ARG A 185 -4.52 10.66 -19.93
CA ARG A 185 -4.46 9.97 -21.23
C ARG A 185 -3.04 9.89 -21.79
N LEU A 186 -2.11 9.51 -20.94
CA LEU A 186 -0.70 9.39 -21.31
C LEU A 186 -0.46 8.07 -22.04
N ASP A 187 0.32 8.12 -23.12
CA ASP A 187 0.67 6.94 -23.88
C ASP A 187 1.84 6.17 -23.25
N ALA A 188 1.84 4.84 -23.44
CA ALA A 188 2.94 4.00 -23.04
C ALA A 188 4.20 4.29 -23.89
N GLY A 189 5.22 4.86 -23.29
CA GLY A 189 6.48 5.18 -23.96
C GLY A 189 7.58 5.55 -22.97
N ASP A 190 8.74 5.84 -23.50
CA ASP A 190 9.87 6.31 -22.69
C ASP A 190 9.49 7.59 -21.95
N GLY A 191 9.80 7.63 -20.65
CA GLY A 191 9.52 8.80 -19.82
C GLY A 191 8.06 8.90 -19.33
N VAL A 192 7.19 7.92 -19.57
CA VAL A 192 5.77 7.96 -19.11
C VAL A 192 5.66 8.17 -17.60
N ARG A 193 6.58 7.63 -16.78
CA ARG A 193 6.60 7.89 -15.33
C ARG A 193 6.85 9.36 -15.01
N ALA A 194 7.81 9.99 -15.69
CA ALA A 194 8.08 11.42 -15.51
C ALA A 194 6.86 12.27 -15.91
N ALA A 195 6.23 11.96 -17.05
CA ALA A 195 5.03 12.63 -17.51
C ALA A 195 3.85 12.43 -16.53
N ALA A 196 3.70 11.24 -15.95
CA ALA A 196 2.69 10.97 -14.93
C ALA A 196 2.92 11.78 -13.65
N GLN A 197 4.16 11.89 -13.19
CA GLN A 197 4.53 12.71 -12.03
C GLN A 197 4.32 14.21 -12.29
N GLU A 198 4.64 14.68 -13.48
CA GLU A 198 4.37 16.07 -13.89
C GLU A 198 2.87 16.36 -13.91
N TRP A 199 2.09 15.47 -14.50
CA TRP A 199 0.63 15.58 -14.50
C TRP A 199 0.06 15.60 -13.07
N LEU A 200 0.54 14.72 -12.18
CA LEU A 200 0.13 14.69 -10.76
C LEU A 200 0.41 16.03 -10.07
N ARG A 201 1.59 16.62 -10.29
CA ARG A 201 1.92 17.95 -9.75
C ARG A 201 0.98 19.02 -10.29
N ALA A 202 0.75 19.04 -11.60
CA ALA A 202 -0.12 20.00 -12.25
C ALA A 202 -1.57 19.90 -11.75
N GLN A 203 -2.03 18.70 -11.36
CA GLN A 203 -3.35 18.45 -10.77
C GLN A 203 -3.38 18.60 -9.24
N GLY A 204 -2.30 19.06 -8.62
CA GLY A 204 -2.24 19.31 -7.19
C GLY A 204 -2.18 18.05 -6.32
N TYR A 205 -1.65 16.92 -6.86
CA TYR A 205 -1.36 15.76 -6.01
C TYR A 205 -0.32 16.12 -4.97
N THR A 206 -0.58 15.77 -3.73
CA THR A 206 0.34 15.97 -2.61
C THR A 206 0.74 14.62 -2.06
N ALA A 207 1.99 14.24 -2.28
CA ALA A 207 2.59 13.08 -1.63
C ALA A 207 2.97 13.41 -0.21
N GLY A 208 2.72 12.52 0.76
CA GLY A 208 3.14 12.71 2.14
C GLY A 208 2.90 14.10 2.71
N PRO A 209 3.67 14.62 3.66
CA PRO A 209 4.93 14.08 4.16
C PRO A 209 4.76 12.93 5.15
N VAL A 210 5.57 11.91 5.00
CA VAL A 210 5.78 10.92 6.04
C VAL A 210 6.80 11.49 7.02
N ARG A 211 6.33 11.79 8.22
CA ARG A 211 7.19 12.40 9.26
C ARG A 211 7.98 11.34 9.98
N ILE A 212 9.29 11.52 10.03
CA ILE A 212 10.22 10.63 10.73
C ILE A 212 10.45 11.21 12.15
N PRO A 213 10.24 10.42 13.22
CA PRO A 213 10.28 10.93 14.60
C PRO A 213 11.61 11.54 15.05
N SER A 214 12.74 11.15 14.45
CA SER A 214 14.06 11.67 14.85
C SER A 214 15.12 11.50 13.76
N HIS A 215 16.18 12.31 13.82
CA HIS A 215 17.36 12.15 12.97
C HIS A 215 18.07 10.80 13.19
N TRP A 216 18.02 10.24 14.40
CA TRP A 216 18.55 8.90 14.65
C TRP A 216 17.78 7.84 13.85
N MET A 217 16.47 7.91 13.81
CA MET A 217 15.65 6.99 13.01
C MET A 217 15.89 7.19 11.51
N MET A 218 16.07 8.43 11.07
CA MET A 218 16.44 8.73 9.68
C MET A 218 17.79 8.09 9.33
N PHE A 219 18.79 8.23 10.21
CA PHE A 219 20.10 7.60 10.02
C PHE A 219 19.99 6.06 10.02
N ALA A 220 19.27 5.47 10.99
CA ALA A 220 19.05 4.03 11.05
C ALA A 220 18.33 3.47 9.81
N GLY A 221 17.45 4.27 9.19
CA GLY A 221 16.75 3.92 7.97
C GLY A 221 17.67 3.58 6.79
N GLN A 222 18.91 4.10 6.76
CA GLN A 222 19.88 3.79 5.71
C GLN A 222 20.34 2.32 5.73
N PHE A 223 20.16 1.63 6.84
CA PHE A 223 20.54 0.23 7.03
C PHE A 223 19.35 -0.73 6.89
N VAL A 224 18.15 -0.19 6.66
CA VAL A 224 16.94 -1.01 6.46
C VAL A 224 16.88 -1.45 4.99
N PRO A 225 16.81 -2.75 4.70
CA PRO A 225 16.65 -3.24 3.34
C PRO A 225 15.45 -2.59 2.65
N LEU A 226 15.60 -2.27 1.36
CA LEU A 226 14.58 -1.65 0.52
C LEU A 226 14.13 -0.24 0.98
N VAL A 227 14.91 0.42 1.84
CA VAL A 227 14.75 1.83 2.19
C VAL A 227 15.94 2.61 1.63
N HIS A 228 15.68 3.59 0.80
CA HIS A 228 16.72 4.40 0.15
C HIS A 228 16.47 5.89 0.40
N LEU A 229 17.39 6.54 1.09
CA LEU A 229 17.33 7.99 1.37
C LEU A 229 18.02 8.84 0.31
N ASN A 230 18.86 8.24 -0.52
CA ASN A 230 19.63 8.91 -1.56
C ASN A 230 18.81 9.36 -2.78
N ASP A 231 17.50 9.16 -2.72
CA ASP A 231 16.50 9.60 -3.71
C ASP A 231 15.70 10.81 -3.24
N HIS A 232 15.82 11.15 -1.95
CA HIS A 232 15.12 12.29 -1.36
C HIS A 232 15.98 13.55 -1.40
N PRO A 233 15.36 14.74 -1.59
CA PRO A 233 16.02 16.01 -1.38
C PRO A 233 16.62 16.12 0.02
N VAL A 234 17.76 16.80 0.12
CA VAL A 234 18.45 17.00 1.42
C VAL A 234 17.55 17.75 2.39
N GLU A 235 16.77 18.68 1.88
CA GLU A 235 15.80 19.49 2.65
C GLU A 235 14.75 18.60 3.32
N ASP A 236 14.20 17.60 2.60
CA ASP A 236 13.20 16.67 3.14
C ASP A 236 13.78 15.79 4.25
N THR A 237 15.03 15.33 4.06
CA THR A 237 15.72 14.49 5.05
C THR A 237 16.08 15.30 6.32
N HIS A 238 16.51 16.55 6.16
CA HIS A 238 16.77 17.46 7.29
C HIS A 238 15.49 17.87 8.02
N ALA A 239 14.41 18.10 7.29
CA ALA A 239 13.10 18.42 7.86
C ALA A 239 12.40 17.20 8.48
N LEU A 240 12.98 16.00 8.37
CA LEU A 240 12.37 14.73 8.79
C LEU A 240 10.97 14.50 8.19
N ALA A 241 10.77 14.89 6.94
CA ALA A 241 9.47 14.93 6.26
C ALA A 241 9.59 14.42 4.82
N LEU A 242 9.62 13.10 4.65
CA LEU A 242 9.82 12.46 3.35
C LEU A 242 8.54 12.52 2.50
N GLN A 243 8.65 12.97 1.27
CA GLN A 243 7.55 12.98 0.31
C GLN A 243 7.41 11.61 -0.34
N VAL A 244 6.50 10.80 0.18
CA VAL A 244 6.25 9.43 -0.24
C VAL A 244 4.79 9.27 -0.65
N SER A 245 4.52 8.62 -1.77
CA SER A 245 3.16 8.24 -2.13
C SER A 245 2.66 7.16 -1.17
N VAL A 246 1.57 7.46 -0.47
CA VAL A 246 0.87 6.57 0.46
C VAL A 246 -0.59 6.46 0.06
N PRO A 247 -1.34 5.41 0.47
CA PRO A 247 -2.75 5.27 0.10
C PRO A 247 -3.59 6.48 0.47
N ALA A 248 -3.36 7.09 1.64
CA ALA A 248 -4.06 8.29 2.08
C ALA A 248 -3.89 9.49 1.13
N SER A 249 -2.70 9.64 0.52
CA SER A 249 -2.46 10.69 -0.49
C SER A 249 -3.27 10.46 -1.75
N ILE A 250 -3.38 9.19 -2.18
CA ILE A 250 -4.17 8.80 -3.36
C ILE A 250 -5.66 9.05 -3.10
N GLU A 251 -6.17 8.62 -1.94
CA GLU A 251 -7.56 8.85 -1.55
C GLU A 251 -7.90 10.35 -1.49
N ALA A 252 -7.05 11.14 -0.85
CA ALA A 252 -7.24 12.59 -0.76
C ALA A 252 -7.23 13.27 -2.14
N PHE A 253 -6.37 12.82 -3.04
CA PHE A 253 -6.33 13.30 -4.42
C PHE A 253 -7.62 12.95 -5.18
N VAL A 254 -8.04 11.69 -5.13
CA VAL A 254 -9.26 11.24 -5.79
C VAL A 254 -10.49 11.98 -5.25
N ARG A 255 -10.59 12.17 -3.93
CA ARG A 255 -11.70 12.91 -3.32
C ARG A 255 -11.83 14.34 -3.86
N ARG A 256 -10.69 15.00 -4.14
CA ARG A 256 -10.69 16.36 -4.73
C ARG A 256 -11.01 16.36 -6.21
N GLN A 257 -10.42 15.43 -6.98
CA GLN A 257 -10.55 15.39 -8.44
C GLN A 257 -11.88 14.78 -8.90
N ALA A 258 -12.46 13.89 -8.10
CA ALA A 258 -13.68 13.17 -8.40
C ALA A 258 -14.63 13.20 -7.18
N PRO A 259 -15.29 14.34 -6.89
CA PRO A 259 -16.13 14.49 -5.68
C PRO A 259 -17.29 13.49 -5.58
N ALA A 260 -17.72 12.91 -6.70
CA ALA A 260 -18.73 11.85 -6.74
C ALA A 260 -18.14 10.44 -6.48
N ALA A 261 -16.86 10.32 -6.20
CA ALA A 261 -16.26 9.06 -5.76
C ALA A 261 -16.84 8.62 -4.42
N ARG A 262 -17.03 7.32 -4.26
CA ARG A 262 -17.57 6.71 -3.03
C ARG A 262 -16.49 5.87 -2.37
N ARG A 263 -16.40 5.98 -1.07
CA ARG A 263 -15.48 5.17 -0.26
C ARG A 263 -16.24 4.17 0.60
N VAL A 264 -15.72 2.96 0.69
CA VAL A 264 -16.15 1.95 1.65
C VAL A 264 -14.91 1.47 2.38
N GLU A 265 -14.96 1.49 3.69
CA GLU A 265 -13.89 0.99 4.54
C GLU A 265 -14.38 -0.22 5.32
N LEU A 266 -13.57 -1.26 5.32
CA LEU A 266 -13.82 -2.48 6.05
C LEU A 266 -12.67 -2.75 7.02
N CYS A 267 -13.02 -3.20 8.21
CA CYS A 267 -12.02 -3.75 9.12
C CYS A 267 -12.55 -5.02 9.78
N HIS A 268 -11.64 -5.85 10.29
CA HIS A 268 -12.02 -7.02 11.09
C HIS A 268 -11.18 -7.10 12.36
N THR A 269 -11.77 -7.71 13.37
CA THR A 269 -11.14 -8.20 14.60
C THR A 269 -11.30 -9.71 14.66
N SER A 270 -10.97 -10.33 15.79
CA SER A 270 -11.27 -11.74 16.04
C SER A 270 -12.77 -12.06 16.11
N GLU A 271 -13.64 -11.06 16.35
CA GLU A 271 -15.05 -11.25 16.69
C GLU A 271 -16.00 -10.73 15.61
N ARG A 272 -15.59 -9.76 14.82
CA ARG A 272 -16.48 -9.05 13.90
C ARG A 272 -15.77 -8.44 12.70
N ILE A 273 -16.54 -8.20 11.65
CA ILE A 273 -16.20 -7.32 10.55
C ILE A 273 -17.09 -6.09 10.65
N VAL A 274 -16.53 -4.90 10.47
CA VAL A 274 -17.25 -3.62 10.40
C VAL A 274 -17.11 -3.07 8.99
N VAL A 275 -18.23 -2.64 8.39
CA VAL A 275 -18.26 -2.01 7.08
C VAL A 275 -18.82 -0.60 7.22
N ARG A 276 -18.06 0.40 6.81
CA ARG A 276 -18.43 1.81 6.83
C ARG A 276 -18.49 2.38 5.43
N HIS A 277 -19.61 2.97 5.07
CA HIS A 277 -19.78 3.71 3.84
C HIS A 277 -19.54 5.20 4.08
N GLY A 278 -18.72 5.83 3.23
CA GLY A 278 -18.41 7.25 3.32
C GLY A 278 -16.95 7.54 3.62
N TRP A 279 -16.66 8.82 3.83
CA TRP A 279 -15.28 9.31 3.95
C TRP A 279 -14.76 9.39 5.39
N GLU A 280 -15.63 9.15 6.34
CA GLU A 280 -15.20 9.06 7.75
C GLU A 280 -14.43 7.76 7.98
N ALA A 281 -13.26 7.86 8.59
CA ALA A 281 -12.38 6.70 8.78
C ALA A 281 -12.84 5.82 9.94
N LEU A 282 -12.72 4.50 9.74
CA LEU A 282 -12.79 3.51 10.79
C LEU A 282 -11.54 3.59 11.63
N GLY A 283 -11.33 4.04 12.72
CA GLY A 283 -10.07 4.10 13.47
C GLY A 283 -9.37 2.72 13.56
N ALA A 284 -8.12 2.74 13.94
CA ALA A 284 -7.30 1.54 14.06
C ALA A 284 -7.88 0.47 15.03
N ALA A 285 -8.77 0.87 15.96
CA ALA A 285 -9.44 -0.04 16.87
C ALA A 285 -10.54 -0.87 16.21
N CYS A 286 -11.01 -0.51 15.00
CA CYS A 286 -12.11 -1.19 14.32
C CYS A 286 -13.43 -1.17 15.12
N GLU A 287 -13.73 -0.01 15.74
CA GLU A 287 -14.97 0.16 16.51
C GLU A 287 -16.12 0.62 15.61
N PRO A 288 -17.28 -0.07 15.67
CA PRO A 288 -18.43 0.34 14.90
C PRO A 288 -19.03 1.64 15.43
N GLY A 289 -19.49 2.48 14.52
CA GLY A 289 -20.25 3.69 14.81
C GLY A 289 -21.70 3.62 14.30
N PRO A 290 -22.46 4.68 14.48
CA PRO A 290 -23.83 4.74 13.97
C PRO A 290 -23.87 4.58 12.44
N GLY A 291 -24.71 3.65 11.97
CA GLY A 291 -24.88 3.38 10.53
C GLY A 291 -23.90 2.40 9.91
N ASP A 292 -22.94 1.87 10.67
CA ASP A 292 -22.05 0.82 10.18
C ASP A 292 -22.75 -0.53 10.12
N GLU A 293 -22.44 -1.33 9.10
CA GLU A 293 -22.82 -2.75 9.06
C GLU A 293 -21.83 -3.56 9.89
N VAL A 294 -22.31 -4.43 10.76
CA VAL A 294 -21.51 -5.30 11.61
C VAL A 294 -21.83 -6.76 11.30
N ILE A 295 -20.82 -7.53 10.96
CA ILE A 295 -20.93 -8.97 10.68
C ILE A 295 -20.14 -9.72 11.75
N THR A 296 -20.81 -10.55 12.54
CA THR A 296 -20.19 -11.36 13.60
C THR A 296 -19.36 -12.49 12.98
N LEU A 297 -18.19 -12.72 13.54
CA LEU A 297 -17.31 -13.84 13.22
C LEU A 297 -17.36 -14.81 14.40
N ASP A 298 -18.24 -15.81 14.30
CA ASP A 298 -18.35 -16.88 15.29
C ASP A 298 -17.27 -17.94 15.12
#